data_c52c1ddc37bda0f8cf09208c94201b60
#
_entry.id   c52c1ddc37bda0f8cf09208c94201b60
#
_cell.length_a   1.000
_cell.length_b   1.000
_cell.length_c   1.000
_cell.angle_alpha   90.00
_cell.angle_beta   90.00
_cell.angle_gamma   90.00
#
_symmetry.space_group_name_H-M   'P 1'
#
loop_
_entity.id
_entity.type
_entity.pdbx_description
1 polymer ?
#
loop_
_entity_poly.entity_id
_entity_poly.type
_entity_poly.pdbx_seq_one_letter_code
_entity_poly.pdbx_strand_id
1 'polypeptide(L)'
;LCKEKIIIGSFPVLFFGFIFYDHISSNLRSIEIISIFTILIALVLLMVEYFGKNKKDITDITNIDILIIGLFQSIALIPGTSRSAIIIIGALLLGYNKKSSIVIALILAFPVILLAMLYEIYLFDFQLINIDIVSKSIIAIVISFLVSFYVIKYFIYYINKTGFYPFMIYRIILG
;
A
#
# COMPACT_ATOMS: atom_id res chain seq x y z
N LEU A 1 -1.61 -1.17 16.92
CA LEU A 1 -1.10 -2.49 16.52
C LEU A 1 0.16 -2.81 17.32
N CYS A 2 0.24 -4.01 17.93
CA CYS A 2 1.44 -4.50 18.60
C CYS A 2 2.53 -4.84 17.56
N LYS A 3 3.81 -4.79 17.96
CA LYS A 3 4.95 -5.12 17.09
C LYS A 3 4.82 -6.49 16.42
N GLU A 4 4.35 -7.48 17.16
CA GLU A 4 4.11 -8.86 16.66
C GLU A 4 3.15 -8.90 15.46
N LYS A 5 2.03 -8.17 15.55
CA LYS A 5 1.04 -8.09 14.46
C LYS A 5 1.60 -7.45 13.21
N ILE A 6 2.47 -6.46 13.34
CA ILE A 6 3.14 -5.83 12.20
C ILE A 6 4.05 -6.84 11.49
N ILE A 7 4.81 -7.63 12.25
CA ILE A 7 5.67 -8.68 11.70
C ILE A 7 4.84 -9.74 10.99
N ILE A 8 3.78 -10.27 11.63
CA ILE A 8 2.88 -11.27 11.04
C ILE A 8 2.26 -10.76 9.73
N GLY A 9 1.76 -9.52 9.70
CA GLY A 9 1.13 -8.95 8.51
C GLY A 9 2.09 -8.60 7.38
N SER A 10 3.37 -8.31 7.70
CA SER A 10 4.38 -8.01 6.68
C SER A 10 5.08 -9.27 6.15
N PHE A 11 5.07 -10.36 6.90
CA PHE A 11 5.78 -11.59 6.51
C PHE A 11 5.34 -12.14 5.15
N PRO A 12 4.03 -12.29 4.82
CA PRO A 12 3.63 -12.86 3.53
C PRO A 12 4.16 -12.08 2.34
N VAL A 13 4.04 -10.75 2.34
CA VAL A 13 4.50 -9.92 1.21
C VAL A 13 6.01 -9.94 1.06
N LEU A 14 6.77 -10.02 2.16
CA LEU A 14 8.23 -10.14 2.12
C LEU A 14 8.65 -11.51 1.59
N PHE A 15 7.99 -12.57 2.04
CA PHE A 15 8.24 -13.94 1.59
C PHE A 15 7.97 -14.09 0.09
N PHE A 16 6.79 -13.70 -0.37
CA PHE A 16 6.47 -13.77 -1.80
C PHE A 16 7.28 -12.78 -2.64
N GLY A 17 7.57 -11.59 -2.10
CA GLY A 17 8.43 -10.62 -2.75
C GLY A 17 9.84 -11.15 -3.01
N PHE A 18 10.41 -11.87 -2.05
CA PHE A 18 11.72 -12.49 -2.20
C PHE A 18 11.73 -13.62 -3.25
N ILE A 19 10.70 -14.49 -3.23
CA ILE A 19 10.61 -15.62 -4.15
C ILE A 19 10.33 -15.17 -5.59
N PHE A 20 9.44 -14.20 -5.78
CA PHE A 20 8.96 -13.81 -7.10
C PHE A 20 9.59 -12.52 -7.64
N TYR A 21 10.62 -11.98 -6.99
CA TYR A 21 11.25 -10.72 -7.37
C TYR A 21 11.63 -10.66 -8.85
N ASP A 22 12.38 -11.65 -9.34
CA ASP A 22 12.85 -11.68 -10.73
C ASP A 22 11.69 -11.81 -11.72
N HIS A 23 10.72 -12.65 -11.40
CA HIS A 23 9.55 -12.85 -12.26
C HIS A 23 8.69 -11.59 -12.37
N ILE A 24 8.48 -10.88 -11.25
CA ILE A 24 7.71 -9.65 -11.21
C ILE A 24 8.43 -8.54 -11.96
N SER A 25 9.74 -8.42 -11.75
CA SER A 25 10.54 -7.35 -12.36
C SER A 25 10.65 -7.48 -13.87
N SER A 26 10.70 -8.73 -14.39
CA SER A 26 10.87 -9.01 -15.82
C SER A 26 9.56 -9.07 -16.62
N ASN A 27 8.47 -9.61 -16.01
CA ASN A 27 7.28 -9.98 -16.77
C ASN A 27 6.04 -9.15 -16.46
N LEU A 28 5.95 -8.50 -15.28
CA LEU A 28 4.71 -7.85 -14.84
C LEU A 28 4.73 -6.32 -14.92
N ARG A 29 5.77 -5.72 -15.52
CA ARG A 29 5.90 -4.25 -15.61
C ARG A 29 5.41 -3.65 -16.93
N SER A 30 4.60 -4.37 -17.71
CA SER A 30 4.01 -3.80 -18.91
C SER A 30 2.90 -2.79 -18.58
N ILE A 31 2.71 -1.80 -19.45
CA ILE A 31 1.69 -0.75 -19.27
C ILE A 31 0.30 -1.39 -19.20
N GLU A 32 0.03 -2.42 -20.01
CA GLU A 32 -1.23 -3.12 -20.05
C GLU A 32 -1.57 -3.78 -18.70
N ILE A 33 -0.61 -4.47 -18.09
CA ILE A 33 -0.78 -5.11 -16.78
C ILE A 33 -1.06 -4.05 -15.71
N ILE A 34 -0.29 -2.95 -15.71
CA ILE A 34 -0.46 -1.84 -14.77
C ILE A 34 -1.86 -1.25 -14.90
N SER A 35 -2.31 -1.00 -16.13
CA SER A 35 -3.63 -0.43 -16.42
C SER A 35 -4.76 -1.35 -15.96
N ILE A 36 -4.70 -2.63 -16.34
CA ILE A 36 -5.71 -3.63 -15.97
C ILE A 36 -5.83 -3.74 -14.44
N PHE A 37 -4.70 -3.90 -13.72
CA PHE A 37 -4.73 -4.01 -12.25
C PHE A 37 -5.15 -2.70 -11.58
N THR A 38 -4.83 -1.54 -12.14
CA THR A 38 -5.28 -0.24 -11.64
C THR A 38 -6.80 -0.15 -11.67
N ILE A 39 -7.45 -0.52 -12.78
CA ILE A 39 -8.90 -0.54 -12.93
C ILE A 39 -9.54 -1.63 -12.07
N LEU A 40 -9.02 -2.87 -12.15
CA LEU A 40 -9.56 -4.01 -11.44
C LEU A 40 -9.66 -3.76 -9.93
N ILE A 41 -8.57 -3.30 -9.33
CA ILE A 41 -8.52 -3.03 -7.89
C ILE A 41 -9.43 -1.87 -7.50
N ALA A 42 -9.59 -0.86 -8.35
CA ALA A 42 -10.54 0.22 -8.11
C ALA A 42 -11.99 -0.32 -8.10
N LEU A 43 -12.36 -1.18 -9.03
CA LEU A 43 -13.69 -1.80 -9.08
C LEU A 43 -13.94 -2.72 -7.88
N VAL A 44 -12.96 -3.54 -7.50
CA VAL A 44 -13.08 -4.42 -6.32
C VAL A 44 -13.26 -3.59 -5.04
N LEU A 45 -12.51 -2.50 -4.87
CA LEU A 45 -12.66 -1.63 -3.71
C LEU A 45 -14.03 -0.96 -3.67
N LEU A 46 -14.59 -0.53 -4.83
CA LEU A 46 -15.96 -0.03 -4.94
C LEU A 46 -16.99 -1.06 -4.48
N MET A 47 -16.87 -2.30 -4.95
CA MET A 47 -17.77 -3.38 -4.56
C MET A 47 -17.71 -3.66 -3.06
N VAL A 48 -16.49 -3.77 -2.52
CA VAL A 48 -16.28 -4.06 -1.09
C VAL A 48 -16.78 -2.91 -0.21
N GLU A 49 -16.60 -1.67 -0.64
CA GLU A 49 -17.14 -0.52 0.08
C GLU A 49 -18.67 -0.51 0.09
N TYR A 50 -19.30 -0.85 -1.02
CA TYR A 50 -20.75 -0.84 -1.17
C TYR A 50 -21.43 -1.94 -0.33
N PHE A 51 -20.87 -3.16 -0.35
CA PHE A 51 -21.46 -4.32 0.33
C PHE A 51 -20.95 -4.52 1.77
N GLY A 52 -19.91 -3.80 2.18
CA GLY A 52 -19.24 -4.02 3.47
C GLY A 52 -20.10 -3.62 4.67
N LYS A 53 -20.23 -4.54 5.65
CA LYS A 53 -20.80 -4.27 6.98
C LYS A 53 -19.67 -3.88 7.94
N ASN A 54 -19.18 -2.67 7.84
CA ASN A 54 -17.94 -2.19 8.47
C ASN A 54 -18.17 -1.75 9.93
N LYS A 55 -18.16 -2.70 10.88
CA LYS A 55 -18.40 -2.45 12.30
C LYS A 55 -17.17 -2.61 13.20
N LYS A 56 -16.18 -3.43 12.80
CA LYS A 56 -14.99 -3.69 13.61
C LYS A 56 -14.08 -2.47 13.69
N ASP A 57 -13.50 -2.25 14.85
CA ASP A 57 -12.45 -1.24 15.03
C ASP A 57 -11.06 -1.88 15.03
N ILE A 58 -10.01 -1.07 14.92
CA ILE A 58 -8.61 -1.54 14.92
C ILE A 58 -8.24 -2.26 16.23
N THR A 59 -8.94 -1.98 17.33
CA THR A 59 -8.77 -2.66 18.60
C THR A 59 -9.18 -4.14 18.55
N ASP A 60 -10.10 -4.50 17.65
CA ASP A 60 -10.64 -5.87 17.53
C ASP A 60 -9.75 -6.78 16.67
N ILE A 61 -8.62 -6.27 16.18
CA ILE A 61 -7.77 -6.98 15.23
C ILE A 61 -7.10 -8.21 15.87
N THR A 62 -7.33 -9.38 15.27
CA THR A 62 -6.73 -10.65 15.67
C THR A 62 -5.45 -10.94 14.89
N ASN A 63 -4.66 -11.93 15.33
CA ASN A 63 -3.48 -12.38 14.57
C ASN A 63 -3.87 -13.03 13.24
N ILE A 64 -5.04 -13.68 13.19
CA ILE A 64 -5.56 -14.30 11.97
C ILE A 64 -5.97 -13.21 10.99
N ASP A 65 -6.70 -12.18 11.44
CA ASP A 65 -7.10 -11.07 10.59
C ASP A 65 -5.87 -10.41 9.95
N ILE A 66 -4.83 -10.15 10.75
CA ILE A 66 -3.62 -9.47 10.25
C ILE A 66 -2.83 -10.34 9.28
N LEU A 67 -2.82 -11.66 9.47
CA LEU A 67 -2.21 -12.61 8.53
C LEU A 67 -2.96 -12.61 7.19
N ILE A 68 -4.30 -12.67 7.23
CA ILE A 68 -5.14 -12.59 6.04
C ILE A 68 -4.90 -11.26 5.30
N ILE A 69 -4.89 -10.14 6.01
CA ILE A 69 -4.60 -8.83 5.43
C ILE A 69 -3.19 -8.81 4.81
N GLY A 70 -2.21 -9.45 5.46
CA GLY A 70 -0.85 -9.61 4.93
C GLY A 70 -0.79 -10.44 3.64
N LEU A 71 -1.62 -11.49 3.53
CA LEU A 71 -1.78 -12.26 2.28
C LEU A 71 -2.38 -11.38 1.17
N PHE A 72 -3.41 -10.58 1.48
CA PHE A 72 -3.91 -9.57 0.53
C PHE A 72 -2.80 -8.61 0.11
N GLN A 73 -1.96 -8.15 1.06
CA GLN A 73 -0.84 -7.27 0.75
C GLN A 73 0.14 -7.89 -0.25
N SER A 74 0.29 -9.22 -0.30
CA SER A 74 1.17 -9.87 -1.28
C SER A 74 0.71 -9.66 -2.73
N ILE A 75 -0.59 -9.43 -2.97
CA ILE A 75 -1.11 -9.09 -4.30
C ILE A 75 -0.56 -7.73 -4.77
N ALA A 76 -0.15 -6.86 -3.83
CA ALA A 76 0.46 -5.57 -4.17
C ALA A 76 1.85 -5.67 -4.80
N LEU A 77 2.42 -6.87 -4.90
CA LEU A 77 3.63 -7.14 -5.68
C LEU A 77 3.38 -7.00 -7.19
N ILE A 78 2.12 -7.16 -7.62
CA ILE A 78 1.73 -6.92 -9.02
C ILE A 78 1.64 -5.39 -9.25
N PRO A 79 2.40 -4.85 -10.22
CA PRO A 79 2.36 -3.42 -10.55
C PRO A 79 0.93 -2.98 -10.92
N GLY A 80 0.56 -1.76 -10.52
CA GLY A 80 -0.79 -1.23 -10.73
C GLY A 80 -1.79 -1.53 -9.59
N THR A 81 -1.53 -2.54 -8.74
CA THR A 81 -2.47 -2.98 -7.68
C THR A 81 -2.74 -1.91 -6.61
N SER A 82 -1.81 -1.03 -6.29
CA SER A 82 -1.84 -0.13 -5.12
C SER A 82 -1.85 -0.89 -3.78
N ARG A 83 -0.72 -0.86 -3.09
CA ARG A 83 -0.54 -1.54 -1.80
C ARG A 83 -1.58 -1.13 -0.76
N SER A 84 -1.82 0.17 -0.60
CA SER A 84 -2.83 0.65 0.34
C SER A 84 -4.24 0.18 -0.01
N ALA A 85 -4.61 0.21 -1.30
CA ALA A 85 -5.94 -0.22 -1.73
C ALA A 85 -6.20 -1.70 -1.42
N ILE A 86 -5.24 -2.60 -1.70
CA ILE A 86 -5.43 -4.03 -1.45
C ILE A 86 -5.48 -4.37 0.04
N ILE A 87 -4.70 -3.68 0.88
CA ILE A 87 -4.78 -3.84 2.34
C ILE A 87 -6.14 -3.35 2.85
N ILE A 88 -6.62 -2.21 2.36
CA ILE A 88 -7.95 -1.67 2.70
C ILE A 88 -9.04 -2.66 2.29
N ILE A 89 -8.98 -3.24 1.09
CA ILE A 89 -9.92 -4.28 0.64
C ILE A 89 -9.94 -5.45 1.62
N GLY A 90 -8.77 -6.00 1.97
CA GLY A 90 -8.66 -7.11 2.92
C GLY A 90 -9.27 -6.78 4.28
N ALA A 91 -8.99 -5.58 4.80
CA ALA A 91 -9.55 -5.13 6.07
C ALA A 91 -11.07 -4.91 6.01
N LEU A 92 -11.59 -4.28 4.95
CA LEU A 92 -13.03 -4.08 4.75
C LEU A 92 -13.78 -5.42 4.62
N LEU A 93 -13.23 -6.40 3.89
CA LEU A 93 -13.80 -7.75 3.76
C LEU A 93 -13.90 -8.48 5.10
N LEU A 94 -12.95 -8.25 6.01
CA LEU A 94 -12.99 -8.77 7.38
C LEU A 94 -13.91 -7.97 8.31
N GLY A 95 -14.59 -6.93 7.81
CA GLY A 95 -15.59 -6.14 8.52
C GLY A 95 -15.03 -4.95 9.29
N TYR A 96 -13.79 -4.53 9.06
CA TYR A 96 -13.23 -3.32 9.66
C TYR A 96 -13.84 -2.06 9.06
N ASN A 97 -14.05 -1.03 9.89
CA ASN A 97 -14.53 0.26 9.40
C ASN A 97 -13.48 0.98 8.53
N LYS A 98 -13.91 1.95 7.73
CA LYS A 98 -13.05 2.68 6.77
C LYS A 98 -11.83 3.29 7.44
N LYS A 99 -12.00 3.93 8.59
CA LYS A 99 -10.92 4.57 9.34
C LYS A 99 -9.88 3.56 9.79
N SER A 100 -10.32 2.46 10.41
CA SER A 100 -9.44 1.37 10.86
C SER A 100 -8.71 0.72 9.69
N SER A 101 -9.39 0.49 8.56
CA SER A 101 -8.79 -0.08 7.35
C SER A 101 -7.65 0.79 6.79
N ILE A 102 -7.83 2.12 6.79
CA ILE A 102 -6.77 3.06 6.36
C ILE A 102 -5.59 3.03 7.33
N VAL A 103 -5.85 3.04 8.65
CA VAL A 103 -4.78 3.00 9.66
C VAL A 103 -4.00 1.69 9.57
N ILE A 104 -4.68 0.55 9.39
CA ILE A 104 -4.03 -0.75 9.16
C ILE A 104 -3.15 -0.70 7.92
N ALA A 105 -3.66 -0.13 6.82
CA ALA A 105 -2.91 -0.02 5.57
C ALA A 105 -1.63 0.82 5.72
N LEU A 106 -1.71 1.96 6.40
CA LEU A 106 -0.54 2.81 6.65
C LEU A 106 0.51 2.12 7.53
N ILE A 107 0.07 1.44 8.60
CA ILE A 107 0.98 0.75 9.54
C ILE A 107 1.67 -0.44 8.85
N LEU A 108 0.94 -1.26 8.07
CA LEU A 108 1.52 -2.42 7.40
C LEU A 108 2.39 -2.04 6.18
N ALA A 109 2.08 -0.93 5.52
CA ALA A 109 2.90 -0.47 4.40
C ALA A 109 4.29 -0.01 4.85
N PHE A 110 4.42 0.56 6.07
CA PHE A 110 5.66 1.17 6.55
C PHE A 110 6.85 0.21 6.57
N PRO A 111 6.81 -0.97 7.23
CA PRO A 111 7.98 -1.87 7.27
C PRO A 111 8.37 -2.39 5.89
N VAL A 112 7.41 -2.62 5.00
CA VAL A 112 7.67 -3.13 3.65
C VAL A 112 8.32 -2.05 2.78
N ILE A 113 7.88 -0.79 2.90
CA ILE A 113 8.51 0.34 2.20
C ILE A 113 9.92 0.57 2.73
N LEU A 114 10.12 0.49 4.04
CA LEU A 114 11.44 0.65 4.66
C LEU A 114 12.42 -0.41 4.18
N LEU A 115 11.99 -1.69 4.16
CA LEU A 115 12.85 -2.78 3.69
C LEU A 115 13.15 -2.68 2.19
N ALA A 116 12.17 -2.30 1.37
CA ALA A 116 12.39 -2.05 -0.05
C ALA A 116 13.40 -0.92 -0.27
N MET A 117 13.28 0.18 0.49
CA MET A 117 14.24 1.29 0.44
C MET A 117 15.65 0.84 0.84
N LEU A 118 15.79 0.04 1.90
CA LEU A 118 17.10 -0.47 2.34
C LEU A 118 17.71 -1.39 1.29
N TYR A 119 16.90 -2.19 0.60
CA TYR A 119 17.34 -3.06 -0.49
C TYR A 119 17.84 -2.24 -1.69
N GLU A 120 17.12 -1.20 -2.09
CA GLU A 120 17.56 -0.30 -3.17
C GLU A 120 18.86 0.44 -2.81
N ILE A 121 19.00 0.88 -1.56
CA ILE A 121 20.25 1.51 -1.07
C ILE A 121 21.42 0.51 -1.13
N TYR A 122 21.18 -0.76 -0.79
CA TYR A 122 22.19 -1.81 -0.86
C TYR A 122 22.68 -2.07 -2.30
N LEU A 123 21.79 -1.99 -3.28
CA LEU A 123 22.11 -2.18 -4.71
C LEU A 123 22.71 -0.92 -5.35
N PHE A 124 22.65 0.23 -4.66
CA PHE A 124 23.06 1.50 -5.23
C PHE A 124 24.59 1.60 -5.37
N ASP A 125 25.07 2.00 -6.56
CA ASP A 125 26.48 2.28 -6.79
C ASP A 125 26.85 3.64 -6.23
N PHE A 126 27.53 3.64 -5.09
CA PHE A 126 27.95 4.85 -4.39
C PHE A 126 29.02 5.65 -5.14
N GLN A 127 29.66 5.09 -6.16
CA GLN A 127 30.65 5.83 -6.99
C GLN A 127 29.98 6.91 -7.85
N LEU A 128 28.68 6.79 -8.11
CA LEU A 128 27.89 7.76 -8.87
C LEU A 128 27.47 8.99 -8.05
N ILE A 129 27.74 9.01 -6.74
CA ILE A 129 27.31 10.11 -5.88
C ILE A 129 28.20 11.34 -6.10
N ASN A 130 27.54 12.45 -6.45
CA ASN A 130 28.12 13.77 -6.44
C ASN A 130 27.25 14.74 -5.59
N ILE A 131 27.81 15.92 -5.29
CA ILE A 131 27.15 16.92 -4.44
C ILE A 131 25.81 17.38 -5.01
N ASP A 132 25.69 17.41 -6.34
CA ASP A 132 24.45 17.80 -7.04
C ASP A 132 23.34 16.76 -6.85
N ILE A 133 23.66 15.48 -6.94
CA ILE A 133 22.71 14.39 -6.66
C ILE A 133 22.26 14.42 -5.21
N VAL A 134 23.18 14.58 -4.26
CA VAL A 134 22.88 14.65 -2.82
C VAL A 134 21.93 15.81 -2.51
N SER A 135 22.22 17.00 -3.04
CA SER A 135 21.39 18.19 -2.78
C SER A 135 19.98 18.05 -3.35
N LYS A 136 19.85 17.54 -4.57
CA LYS A 136 18.54 17.25 -5.20
C LYS A 136 17.77 16.19 -4.43
N SER A 137 18.43 15.14 -3.96
CA SER A 137 17.81 14.08 -3.16
C SER A 137 17.27 14.61 -1.83
N ILE A 138 18.03 15.45 -1.12
CA ILE A 138 17.55 16.05 0.13
C ILE A 138 16.32 16.91 -0.11
N ILE A 139 16.33 17.76 -1.14
CA ILE A 139 15.17 18.59 -1.49
C ILE A 139 13.96 17.72 -1.82
N ALA A 140 14.14 16.66 -2.63
CA ALA A 140 13.08 15.72 -2.98
C ALA A 140 12.48 15.02 -1.75
N ILE A 141 13.33 14.58 -0.80
CA ILE A 141 12.88 13.95 0.46
C ILE A 141 12.03 14.91 1.28
N VAL A 142 12.50 16.16 1.48
CA VAL A 142 11.79 17.17 2.27
C VAL A 142 10.42 17.49 1.63
N ILE A 143 10.41 17.75 0.32
CA ILE A 143 9.16 18.04 -0.39
C ILE A 143 8.21 16.85 -0.32
N SER A 144 8.68 15.62 -0.58
CA SER A 144 7.87 14.40 -0.52
C SER A 144 7.30 14.16 0.88
N PHE A 145 8.10 14.41 1.93
CA PHE A 145 7.63 14.30 3.31
C PHE A 145 6.50 15.30 3.61
N LEU A 146 6.69 16.57 3.28
CA LEU A 146 5.68 17.61 3.51
C LEU A 146 4.38 17.33 2.75
N VAL A 147 4.50 17.02 1.46
CA VAL A 147 3.33 16.69 0.62
C VAL A 147 2.60 15.46 1.16
N SER A 148 3.32 14.38 1.47
CA SER A 148 2.72 13.15 2.00
C SER A 148 2.03 13.38 3.34
N PHE A 149 2.63 14.17 4.23
CA PHE A 149 2.04 14.51 5.54
C PHE A 149 0.68 15.20 5.38
N TYR A 150 0.60 16.22 4.53
CA TYR A 150 -0.67 16.93 4.29
C TYR A 150 -1.67 16.05 3.54
N VAL A 151 -1.23 15.32 2.52
CA VAL A 151 -2.11 14.43 1.73
C VAL A 151 -2.72 13.36 2.63
N ILE A 152 -1.95 12.66 3.46
CA ILE A 152 -2.48 11.64 4.38
C ILE A 152 -3.49 12.24 5.36
N LYS A 153 -3.19 13.40 5.93
CA LYS A 153 -4.09 14.10 6.86
C LYS A 153 -5.44 14.44 6.21
N TYR A 154 -5.40 15.04 5.03
CA TYR A 154 -6.62 15.41 4.29
C TYR A 154 -7.35 14.19 3.73
N PHE A 155 -6.62 13.17 3.28
CA PHE A 155 -7.17 11.93 2.76
C PHE A 155 -8.01 11.18 3.81
N ILE A 156 -7.50 11.01 5.03
CA ILE A 156 -8.25 10.38 6.13
C ILE A 156 -9.51 11.17 6.45
N TYR A 157 -9.40 12.50 6.51
CA TYR A 157 -10.56 13.38 6.77
C TYR A 157 -11.62 13.25 5.67
N TYR A 158 -11.19 13.28 4.41
CA TYR A 158 -12.07 13.26 3.24
C TYR A 158 -12.78 11.90 3.08
N ILE A 159 -12.07 10.79 3.22
CA ILE A 159 -12.65 9.44 3.09
C ILE A 159 -13.71 9.17 4.16
N ASN A 160 -13.54 9.66 5.37
CA ASN A 160 -14.56 9.52 6.40
C ASN A 160 -15.88 10.20 6.01
N LYS A 161 -15.84 11.24 5.16
CA LYS A 161 -17.00 12.02 4.72
C LYS A 161 -17.61 11.48 3.41
N THR A 162 -16.78 11.14 2.43
CA THR A 162 -17.22 10.82 1.06
C THR A 162 -17.01 9.36 0.66
N GLY A 163 -16.30 8.58 1.49
CA GLY A 163 -15.86 7.24 1.12
C GLY A 163 -14.68 7.23 0.13
N PHE A 164 -14.41 6.06 -0.43
CA PHE A 164 -13.32 5.87 -1.39
C PHE A 164 -13.71 6.25 -2.84
N TYR A 165 -14.98 6.57 -3.12
CA TYR A 165 -15.51 6.84 -4.48
C TYR A 165 -14.66 7.79 -5.33
N PRO A 166 -14.29 9.01 -4.86
CA PRO A 166 -13.54 9.94 -5.69
C PRO A 166 -12.16 9.39 -6.09
N PHE A 167 -11.51 8.68 -5.16
CA PHE A 167 -10.22 8.07 -5.40
C PHE A 167 -10.30 6.93 -6.42
N MET A 168 -11.38 6.15 -6.39
CA MET A 168 -11.59 5.05 -7.32
C MET A 168 -11.94 5.51 -8.73
N ILE A 169 -12.78 6.55 -8.85
CA ILE A 169 -13.06 7.18 -10.15
C ILE A 169 -11.76 7.69 -10.78
N TYR A 170 -10.92 8.38 -10.00
CA TYR A 170 -9.60 8.81 -10.47
C TYR A 170 -8.75 7.63 -10.98
N ARG A 171 -8.72 6.51 -10.28
CA ARG A 171 -7.97 5.32 -10.69
C ARG A 171 -8.51 4.66 -11.95
N ILE A 172 -9.84 4.63 -12.13
CA ILE A 172 -10.46 4.09 -13.35
C ILE A 172 -10.12 4.96 -14.57
N ILE A 173 -10.08 6.29 -14.40
CA ILE A 173 -9.71 7.21 -15.49
C ILE A 173 -8.21 7.11 -15.83
N LEU A 174 -7.37 6.87 -14.82
CA LEU A 174 -5.92 6.78 -14.98
C LEU A 174 -5.50 5.49 -15.69
N GLY A 175 -6.16 4.35 -15.39
CA GLY A 175 -5.87 3.03 -15.97
C GLY A 175 -6.48 2.85 -17.36
#